data_dcb23d5cec24aeea183362cd85208ee3
#
_entry.id   dcb23d5cec24aeea183362cd85208ee3
#
_cell.length_a   1.000
_cell.length_b   1.000
_cell.length_c   1.000
_cell.angle_alpha   90.00
_cell.angle_beta   90.00
_cell.angle_gamma   90.00
#
_symmetry.space_group_name_H-M   'P 1'
#
loop_
_entity.id
_entity.type
_entity.pdbx_description
1 polymer ?
#
loop_
_entity_poly.entity_id
_entity_poly.type
_entity_poly.pdbx_seq_one_letter_code
_entity_poly.pdbx_strand_id
1 'polypeptide(L)'
;MKYFKEIALTRYTVADRVDDIAQNLRDQLKKKTVTFECFSLAIDESTDVVDTAQLAVFVRGCDKNLLTYEEFLELIPMHSTTTGEDILEKVEEVMMQYNLPFDKLVCLATDGAASMTGHTRGVTARLLSKLRETNPEARLAHFHCIIHQQVLCSKVLELGHVLKSVTKCVNFIRARGLNHRQFSSLLEDVGSEFETLPYYTEMRWLSCHKVLKRFLSIA
;
A
#
# COMPACT_ATOMS: atom_id res chain seq x y z
N MET A 1 -6.66 -40.01 -4.23
CA MET A 1 -6.69 -39.48 -2.85
C MET A 1 -5.62 -40.02 -1.89
N LYS A 2 -4.88 -41.10 -2.24
CA LYS A 2 -3.85 -41.68 -1.37
C LYS A 2 -2.64 -40.74 -1.17
N TYR A 3 -2.22 -40.00 -2.19
CA TYR A 3 -1.03 -39.14 -2.17
C TYR A 3 -1.15 -37.86 -1.33
N PHE A 4 -2.35 -37.36 -1.08
CA PHE A 4 -2.54 -36.15 -0.26
C PHE A 4 -2.42 -36.41 1.26
N LYS A 5 -2.52 -37.65 1.70
CA LYS A 5 -2.37 -38.01 3.12
C LYS A 5 -0.91 -37.97 3.60
N GLU A 6 0.04 -37.98 2.67
CA GLU A 6 1.47 -37.95 2.97
C GLU A 6 2.06 -36.55 3.04
N ILE A 7 1.27 -35.52 2.69
CA ILE A 7 1.72 -34.12 2.75
C ILE A 7 1.64 -33.65 4.20
N ALA A 8 2.79 -33.39 4.79
CA ALA A 8 2.85 -32.80 6.12
C ALA A 8 2.31 -31.35 6.06
N LEU A 9 1.24 -31.09 6.84
CA LEU A 9 0.56 -29.79 6.94
C LEU A 9 0.62 -29.25 8.38
N THR A 10 1.67 -29.58 9.10
CA THR A 10 1.87 -28.98 10.42
C THR A 10 2.12 -27.48 10.28
N ARG A 11 1.81 -26.71 11.33
CA ARG A 11 2.05 -25.25 11.35
C ARG A 11 3.49 -24.91 10.95
N TYR A 12 4.46 -25.65 11.46
CA TYR A 12 5.88 -25.41 11.16
C TYR A 12 6.22 -25.73 9.70
N THR A 13 5.80 -26.90 9.20
CA THR A 13 6.03 -27.26 7.79
C THR A 13 5.39 -26.28 6.81
N VAL A 14 4.22 -25.70 7.15
CA VAL A 14 3.57 -24.68 6.31
C VAL A 14 4.36 -23.39 6.37
N ALA A 15 4.84 -22.97 7.55
CA ALA A 15 5.67 -21.78 7.70
C ALA A 15 6.96 -21.89 6.88
N ASP A 16 7.71 -23.01 7.05
CA ASP A 16 8.95 -23.26 6.31
C ASP A 16 8.72 -23.19 4.78
N ARG A 17 7.62 -23.76 4.27
CA ARG A 17 7.28 -23.67 2.84
C ARG A 17 6.95 -22.26 2.37
N VAL A 18 6.29 -21.47 3.22
CA VAL A 18 6.02 -20.06 2.91
C VAL A 18 7.33 -19.29 2.81
N ASP A 19 8.26 -19.53 3.73
CA ASP A 19 9.59 -18.89 3.73
C ASP A 19 10.41 -19.32 2.50
N ASP A 20 10.40 -20.59 2.13
CA ASP A 20 11.07 -21.10 0.92
C ASP A 20 10.50 -20.44 -0.36
N ILE A 21 9.17 -20.32 -0.44
CA ILE A 21 8.51 -19.66 -1.58
C ILE A 21 8.86 -18.17 -1.60
N ALA A 22 8.82 -17.50 -0.47
CA ALA A 22 9.16 -16.08 -0.36
C ALA A 22 10.62 -15.84 -0.78
N GLN A 23 11.55 -16.70 -0.33
CA GLN A 23 12.95 -16.59 -0.72
C GLN A 23 13.14 -16.81 -2.23
N ASN A 24 12.47 -17.80 -2.80
CA ASN A 24 12.51 -18.04 -4.24
C ASN A 24 12.01 -16.84 -5.06
N LEU A 25 10.90 -16.21 -4.62
CA LEU A 25 10.37 -15.00 -5.27
C LEU A 25 11.34 -13.82 -5.16
N ARG A 26 11.96 -13.62 -3.99
CA ARG A 26 13.00 -12.60 -3.81
C ARG A 26 14.19 -12.81 -4.75
N ASP A 27 14.64 -14.05 -4.91
CA ASP A 27 15.77 -14.38 -5.80
C ASP A 27 15.43 -14.17 -7.29
N GLN A 28 14.19 -14.46 -7.69
CA GLN A 28 13.71 -14.16 -9.03
C GLN A 28 13.66 -12.64 -9.26
N LEU A 29 13.16 -11.89 -8.28
CA LEU A 29 13.06 -10.44 -8.36
C LEU A 29 14.45 -9.79 -8.43
N LYS A 30 15.42 -10.23 -7.61
CA LYS A 30 16.83 -9.77 -7.68
C LYS A 30 17.47 -9.98 -9.06
N LYS A 31 17.14 -11.08 -9.72
CA LYS A 31 17.61 -11.32 -11.11
C LYS A 31 16.94 -10.39 -12.10
N LYS A 32 15.68 -10.05 -11.85
CA LYS A 32 14.89 -9.18 -12.72
C LYS A 32 15.32 -7.72 -12.61
N THR A 33 15.53 -7.21 -11.40
CA THR A 33 15.91 -5.82 -11.17
C THR A 33 17.21 -5.42 -11.86
N VAL A 34 18.16 -6.34 -12.03
CA VAL A 34 19.39 -6.11 -12.78
C VAL A 34 19.14 -5.72 -14.25
N THR A 35 18.02 -6.14 -14.81
CA THR A 35 17.66 -5.84 -16.22
C THR A 35 17.01 -4.48 -16.41
N PHE A 36 16.74 -3.74 -15.35
CA PHE A 36 16.12 -2.42 -15.43
C PHE A 36 17.08 -1.38 -15.97
N GLU A 37 16.64 -0.60 -16.96
CA GLU A 37 17.33 0.58 -17.47
C GLU A 37 17.04 1.81 -16.58
N CYS A 38 15.79 1.89 -16.07
CA CYS A 38 15.40 2.86 -15.08
C CYS A 38 14.28 2.27 -14.20
N PHE A 39 14.11 2.85 -13.02
CA PHE A 39 13.04 2.44 -12.12
C PHE A 39 12.53 3.60 -11.26
N SER A 40 11.35 3.43 -10.73
CA SER A 40 10.76 4.27 -9.69
C SER A 40 10.45 3.44 -8.46
N LEU A 41 10.44 4.09 -7.31
CA LEU A 41 9.97 3.50 -6.06
C LEU A 41 8.65 4.13 -5.65
N ALA A 42 7.77 3.34 -5.04
CA ALA A 42 6.63 3.82 -4.29
C ALA A 42 6.76 3.32 -2.85
N ILE A 43 6.65 4.25 -1.90
CA ILE A 43 6.75 3.94 -0.48
C ILE A 43 5.50 4.45 0.24
N ASP A 44 5.03 3.66 1.19
CA ASP A 44 3.88 3.98 2.03
C ASP A 44 4.12 3.49 3.45
N GLU A 45 3.71 4.29 4.43
CA GLU A 45 3.82 3.93 5.85
C GLU A 45 2.43 3.64 6.40
N SER A 46 2.32 2.53 7.09
CA SER A 46 1.10 2.15 7.80
C SER A 46 1.46 1.58 9.17
N THR A 47 0.50 1.59 10.09
CA THR A 47 0.68 0.98 11.42
C THR A 47 -0.06 -0.35 11.46
N ASP A 48 0.59 -1.39 11.95
CA ASP A 48 -0.02 -2.70 12.11
C ASP A 48 -0.92 -2.77 13.38
N VAL A 49 -1.52 -3.94 13.60
CA VAL A 49 -2.46 -4.17 14.72
C VAL A 49 -1.81 -4.20 16.10
N VAL A 50 -0.46 -4.19 16.16
CA VAL A 50 0.34 -4.15 17.40
C VAL A 50 1.10 -2.84 17.54
N ASP A 51 0.63 -1.79 16.86
CA ASP A 51 1.17 -0.42 16.87
C ASP A 51 2.62 -0.29 16.36
N THR A 52 3.08 -1.24 15.54
CA THR A 52 4.37 -1.13 14.87
C THR A 52 4.19 -0.48 13.51
N ALA A 53 4.93 0.60 13.25
CA ALA A 53 4.95 1.23 11.92
C ALA A 53 5.60 0.28 10.90
N GLN A 54 5.00 0.17 9.73
CA GLN A 54 5.42 -0.72 8.64
C GLN A 54 5.66 0.12 7.39
N LEU A 55 6.88 0.10 6.87
CA LEU A 55 7.22 0.74 5.61
C LEU A 55 7.09 -0.26 4.47
N ALA A 56 6.14 -0.06 3.59
CA ALA A 56 5.98 -0.85 2.37
C ALA A 56 6.76 -0.19 1.22
N VAL A 57 7.57 -0.99 0.52
CA VAL A 57 8.38 -0.53 -0.61
C VAL A 57 8.01 -1.32 -1.86
N PHE A 58 7.64 -0.61 -2.90
CA PHE A 58 7.33 -1.15 -4.23
C PHE A 58 8.29 -0.59 -5.26
N VAL A 59 8.56 -1.37 -6.31
CA VAL A 59 9.34 -0.93 -7.46
C VAL A 59 8.51 -1.01 -8.74
N ARG A 60 8.68 -0.02 -9.61
CA ARG A 60 8.26 -0.09 -11.01
C ARG A 60 9.49 0.12 -11.89
N GLY A 61 9.96 -0.96 -12.49
CA GLY A 61 11.13 -0.97 -13.36
C GLY A 61 10.76 -1.07 -14.83
N CYS A 62 11.62 -0.51 -15.70
CA CYS A 62 11.50 -0.60 -17.14
C CYS A 62 12.78 -1.21 -17.71
N ASP A 63 12.67 -2.24 -18.55
CA ASP A 63 13.80 -2.85 -19.23
C ASP A 63 14.10 -2.19 -20.59
N LYS A 64 15.17 -2.60 -21.25
CA LYS A 64 15.58 -2.09 -22.57
C LYS A 64 14.56 -2.23 -23.69
N ASN A 65 13.55 -3.08 -23.53
CA ASN A 65 12.47 -3.30 -24.47
C ASN A 65 11.23 -2.44 -24.13
N LEU A 66 11.35 -1.53 -23.17
CA LEU A 66 10.26 -0.71 -22.61
C LEU A 66 9.15 -1.54 -21.94
N LEU A 67 9.45 -2.78 -21.56
CA LEU A 67 8.53 -3.56 -20.75
C LEU A 67 8.59 -3.09 -19.29
N THR A 68 7.44 -2.83 -18.72
CA THR A 68 7.32 -2.38 -17.33
C THR A 68 6.96 -3.52 -16.42
N TYR A 69 7.57 -3.53 -15.23
CA TYR A 69 7.37 -4.51 -14.16
C TYR A 69 7.04 -3.77 -12.89
N GLU A 70 5.97 -4.17 -12.22
CA GLU A 70 5.55 -3.61 -10.94
C GLU A 70 5.57 -4.73 -9.91
N GLU A 71 6.40 -4.55 -8.87
CA GLU A 71 6.64 -5.58 -7.88
C GLU A 71 6.71 -4.99 -6.46
N PHE A 72 6.25 -5.77 -5.51
CA PHE A 72 6.45 -5.52 -4.10
C PHE A 72 7.87 -5.96 -3.71
N LEU A 73 8.65 -5.07 -3.12
CA LEU A 73 10.01 -5.39 -2.66
C LEU A 73 10.02 -5.93 -1.24
N GLU A 74 9.56 -5.10 -0.28
CA GLU A 74 9.69 -5.45 1.12
C GLU A 74 8.65 -4.71 1.98
N LEU A 75 8.30 -5.31 3.12
CA LEU A 75 7.58 -4.69 4.22
C LEU A 75 8.51 -4.64 5.43
N ILE A 76 8.86 -3.44 5.87
CA ILE A 76 9.91 -3.22 6.86
C ILE A 76 9.30 -2.71 8.14
N PRO A 77 9.42 -3.42 9.27
CA PRO A 77 8.99 -2.90 10.55
C PRO A 77 9.92 -1.79 11.02
N MET A 78 9.33 -0.65 11.38
CA MET A 78 10.01 0.53 11.90
C MET A 78 9.83 0.55 13.42
N HIS A 79 10.85 0.16 14.16
CA HIS A 79 10.74 -0.06 15.62
C HIS A 79 10.95 1.17 16.48
N SER A 80 11.43 2.29 15.90
CA SER A 80 11.70 3.52 16.65
C SER A 80 10.92 4.71 16.07
N THR A 81 11.62 5.60 15.40
CA THR A 81 11.02 6.76 14.74
C THR A 81 10.84 6.51 13.26
N THR A 82 9.94 7.27 12.64
CA THR A 82 9.69 7.24 11.19
C THR A 82 10.03 8.61 10.59
N THR A 83 11.21 9.12 10.92
CA THR A 83 11.72 10.34 10.33
C THR A 83 12.14 10.09 8.87
N GLY A 84 12.26 11.17 8.08
CA GLY A 84 12.75 11.03 6.71
C GLY A 84 14.17 10.44 6.60
N GLU A 85 14.95 10.46 7.68
CA GLU A 85 16.25 9.83 7.78
C GLU A 85 16.14 8.32 7.97
N ASP A 86 15.34 7.90 8.92
CA ASP A 86 15.08 6.48 9.19
C ASP A 86 14.48 5.78 7.96
N ILE A 87 13.53 6.44 7.29
CA ILE A 87 12.92 5.92 6.06
C ILE A 87 13.96 5.83 4.94
N LEU A 88 14.82 6.84 4.76
CA LEU A 88 15.87 6.81 3.75
C LEU A 88 16.82 5.63 3.99
N GLU A 89 17.29 5.43 5.22
CA GLU A 89 18.16 4.31 5.57
C GLU A 89 17.55 2.96 5.15
N LYS A 90 16.27 2.76 5.46
CA LYS A 90 15.56 1.53 5.09
C LYS A 90 15.35 1.37 3.59
N VAL A 91 15.07 2.47 2.88
CA VAL A 91 14.97 2.45 1.41
C VAL A 91 16.33 2.08 0.78
N GLU A 92 17.43 2.60 1.31
CA GLU A 92 18.78 2.26 0.85
C GLU A 92 19.12 0.79 1.08
N GLU A 93 18.79 0.24 2.26
CA GLU A 93 18.97 -1.18 2.55
C GLU A 93 18.23 -2.05 1.52
N VAL A 94 16.97 -1.70 1.20
CA VAL A 94 16.18 -2.43 0.19
C VAL A 94 16.78 -2.28 -1.20
N MET A 95 17.14 -1.07 -1.61
CA MET A 95 17.78 -0.86 -2.92
C MET A 95 19.05 -1.70 -3.07
N MET A 96 19.89 -1.75 -2.05
CA MET A 96 21.10 -2.58 -2.03
C MET A 96 20.75 -4.08 -2.11
N GLN A 97 19.77 -4.53 -1.32
CA GLN A 97 19.33 -5.92 -1.29
C GLN A 97 18.82 -6.42 -2.64
N TYR A 98 18.16 -5.56 -3.42
CA TYR A 98 17.58 -5.90 -4.71
C TYR A 98 18.40 -5.42 -5.91
N ASN A 99 19.66 -5.03 -5.74
CA ASN A 99 20.55 -4.56 -6.80
C ASN A 99 19.97 -3.40 -7.63
N LEU A 100 19.35 -2.44 -6.96
CA LEU A 100 18.76 -1.24 -7.55
C LEU A 100 19.71 -0.05 -7.38
N PRO A 101 20.53 0.29 -8.38
CA PRO A 101 21.51 1.36 -8.26
C PRO A 101 20.85 2.74 -8.32
N PHE A 102 21.38 3.69 -7.55
CA PHE A 102 20.83 5.04 -7.44
C PHE A 102 20.76 5.80 -8.77
N ASP A 103 21.72 5.63 -9.65
CA ASP A 103 21.80 6.30 -10.95
C ASP A 103 20.65 5.94 -11.90
N LYS A 104 19.97 4.82 -11.66
CA LYS A 104 18.78 4.39 -12.41
C LYS A 104 17.44 4.80 -11.78
N LEU A 105 17.48 5.39 -10.59
CA LEU A 105 16.27 5.86 -9.92
C LEU A 105 15.79 7.18 -10.52
N VAL A 106 14.61 7.19 -11.13
CA VAL A 106 14.06 8.36 -11.84
C VAL A 106 12.88 9.01 -11.12
N CYS A 107 12.20 8.28 -10.23
CA CYS A 107 11.01 8.79 -9.57
C CYS A 107 10.80 8.14 -8.20
N LEU A 108 10.22 8.92 -7.28
CA LEU A 108 9.70 8.46 -5.99
C LEU A 108 8.23 8.86 -5.86
N ALA A 109 7.37 7.90 -5.54
CA ALA A 109 5.97 8.13 -5.18
C ALA A 109 5.78 7.91 -3.67
N THR A 110 5.17 8.89 -2.98
CA THR A 110 4.92 8.81 -1.53
C THR A 110 3.55 9.37 -1.19
N ASP A 111 3.14 9.23 0.05
CA ASP A 111 2.06 10.03 0.62
C ASP A 111 2.53 11.48 0.87
N GLY A 112 1.66 12.31 1.41
CA GLY A 112 1.95 13.72 1.71
C GLY A 112 2.50 13.98 3.11
N ALA A 113 2.90 12.96 3.87
CA ALA A 113 3.43 13.12 5.21
C ALA A 113 4.70 13.99 5.24
N ALA A 114 4.92 14.69 6.34
CA ALA A 114 6.10 15.56 6.48
C ALA A 114 7.43 14.79 6.44
N SER A 115 7.45 13.54 6.93
CA SER A 115 8.59 12.62 6.82
C SER A 115 8.91 12.24 5.38
N MET A 116 7.90 12.23 4.49
CA MET A 116 8.03 11.90 3.08
C MET A 116 8.39 13.12 2.22
N THR A 117 7.64 14.22 2.36
CA THR A 117 7.66 15.38 1.43
C THR A 117 8.31 16.63 1.98
N GLY A 118 8.76 16.63 3.25
CA GLY A 118 9.40 17.80 3.87
C GLY A 118 10.59 18.32 3.05
N HIS A 119 10.60 19.63 2.75
CA HIS A 119 11.53 20.26 1.82
C HIS A 119 13.02 20.04 2.12
N THR A 120 13.40 19.84 3.38
CA THR A 120 14.80 19.65 3.80
C THR A 120 15.05 18.33 4.51
N ARG A 121 14.06 17.85 5.26
CA ARG A 121 14.18 16.68 6.14
C ARG A 121 13.36 15.48 5.68
N GLY A 122 12.50 15.64 4.69
CA GLY A 122 11.71 14.54 4.12
C GLY A 122 12.59 13.59 3.31
N VAL A 123 12.17 12.34 3.20
CA VAL A 123 12.90 11.30 2.44
C VAL A 123 13.16 11.71 1.00
N THR A 124 12.21 12.38 0.34
CA THR A 124 12.36 12.86 -1.06
C THR A 124 13.51 13.84 -1.21
N ALA A 125 13.62 14.83 -0.30
CA ALA A 125 14.68 15.82 -0.33
C ALA A 125 16.05 15.20 -0.03
N ARG A 126 16.11 14.31 0.96
CA ARG A 126 17.33 13.60 1.34
C ARG A 126 17.82 12.68 0.22
N LEU A 127 16.91 11.94 -0.42
CA LEU A 127 17.23 11.05 -1.54
C LEU A 127 17.77 11.83 -2.73
N LEU A 128 17.13 12.96 -3.08
CA LEU A 128 17.63 13.84 -4.15
C LEU A 128 19.00 14.42 -3.82
N SER A 129 19.26 14.81 -2.56
CA SER A 129 20.56 15.28 -2.10
C SER A 129 21.64 14.23 -2.34
N LYS A 130 21.36 12.98 -1.96
CA LYS A 130 22.27 11.85 -2.14
C LYS A 130 22.54 11.52 -3.61
N LEU A 131 21.51 11.57 -4.47
CA LEU A 131 21.69 11.43 -5.91
C LEU A 131 22.63 12.51 -6.48
N ARG A 132 22.56 13.74 -5.97
CA ARG A 132 23.39 14.87 -6.41
C ARG A 132 24.84 14.81 -5.92
N GLU A 133 25.14 14.02 -4.92
CA GLU A 133 26.53 13.77 -4.50
C GLU A 133 27.34 13.06 -5.62
N THR A 134 26.68 12.17 -6.37
CA THR A 134 27.29 11.43 -7.48
C THR A 134 27.04 12.09 -8.84
N ASN A 135 25.90 12.73 -9.02
CA ASN A 135 25.52 13.44 -10.24
C ASN A 135 24.87 14.78 -9.89
N PRO A 136 25.57 15.92 -9.92
CA PRO A 136 25.01 17.24 -9.57
C PRO A 136 23.76 17.63 -10.37
N GLU A 137 23.63 17.12 -11.60
CA GLU A 137 22.47 17.38 -12.48
C GLU A 137 21.32 16.35 -12.27
N ALA A 138 21.44 15.46 -11.29
CA ALA A 138 20.41 14.45 -11.02
C ALA A 138 19.07 15.12 -10.72
N ARG A 139 18.03 14.57 -11.33
CA ARG A 139 16.66 14.95 -11.14
C ARG A 139 15.86 13.75 -10.67
N LEU A 140 15.10 13.92 -9.61
CA LEU A 140 14.19 12.92 -9.09
C LEU A 140 12.77 13.47 -9.26
N ALA A 141 11.96 12.83 -10.09
CA ALA A 141 10.53 13.14 -10.13
C ALA A 141 9.89 12.67 -8.82
N HIS A 142 8.96 13.47 -8.29
CA HIS A 142 8.21 13.10 -7.10
C HIS A 142 6.71 13.15 -7.41
N PHE A 143 6.01 12.06 -7.08
CA PHE A 143 4.55 11.98 -7.17
C PHE A 143 3.93 11.78 -5.80
N HIS A 144 3.05 12.69 -5.45
CA HIS A 144 2.20 12.50 -4.28
C HIS A 144 1.08 11.50 -4.62
N CYS A 145 0.88 10.50 -3.77
CA CYS A 145 -0.13 9.46 -3.93
C CYS A 145 -1.51 10.07 -4.23
N ILE A 146 -2.08 9.71 -5.37
CA ILE A 146 -3.36 10.28 -5.84
C ILE A 146 -4.52 9.90 -4.93
N ILE A 147 -4.47 8.72 -4.30
CA ILE A 147 -5.47 8.28 -3.34
C ILE A 147 -5.45 9.20 -2.12
N HIS A 148 -4.26 9.55 -1.64
CA HIS A 148 -4.08 10.47 -0.50
C HIS A 148 -4.53 11.89 -0.85
N GLN A 149 -4.14 12.40 -2.02
CA GLN A 149 -4.62 13.70 -2.52
C GLN A 149 -6.15 13.76 -2.60
N GLN A 150 -6.77 12.68 -3.06
CA GLN A 150 -8.22 12.61 -3.15
C GLN A 150 -8.91 12.65 -1.77
N VAL A 151 -8.32 12.00 -0.76
CA VAL A 151 -8.80 12.10 0.62
C VAL A 151 -8.67 13.54 1.13
N LEU A 152 -7.57 14.22 0.84
CA LEU A 152 -7.37 15.62 1.21
C LEU A 152 -8.41 16.52 0.52
N CYS A 153 -8.65 16.36 -0.79
CA CYS A 153 -9.68 17.08 -1.52
C CYS A 153 -11.08 16.86 -0.93
N SER A 154 -11.38 15.62 -0.51
CA SER A 154 -12.67 15.29 0.07
C SER A 154 -12.97 16.03 1.39
N LYS A 155 -11.93 16.31 2.17
CA LYS A 155 -12.05 17.07 3.43
C LYS A 155 -12.52 18.52 3.20
N VAL A 156 -12.19 19.09 2.05
CA VAL A 156 -12.62 20.46 1.65
C VAL A 156 -14.12 20.53 1.37
N LEU A 157 -14.75 19.40 1.00
CA LEU A 157 -16.18 19.38 0.64
C LEU A 157 -17.13 19.46 1.86
N GLU A 158 -16.61 19.55 3.08
CA GLU A 158 -17.38 19.68 4.35
C GLU A 158 -18.52 18.63 4.53
N LEU A 159 -18.49 17.52 3.79
CA LEU A 159 -19.46 16.44 3.87
C LEU A 159 -19.25 15.53 5.10
N GLY A 160 -18.35 15.89 6.00
CA GLY A 160 -17.98 15.08 7.16
C GLY A 160 -19.15 14.70 8.06
N HIS A 161 -20.15 15.58 8.21
CA HIS A 161 -21.35 15.29 9.02
C HIS A 161 -22.23 14.19 8.41
N VAL A 162 -22.41 14.22 7.09
CA VAL A 162 -23.17 13.18 6.35
C VAL A 162 -22.41 11.86 6.37
N LEU A 163 -21.15 11.89 6.01
CA LEU A 163 -20.27 10.72 5.97
C LEU A 163 -20.18 10.02 7.32
N LYS A 164 -20.05 10.80 8.41
CA LYS A 164 -19.98 10.25 9.77
C LYS A 164 -21.24 9.45 10.15
N SER A 165 -22.41 9.93 9.76
CA SER A 165 -23.68 9.25 10.02
C SER A 165 -23.81 7.97 9.19
N VAL A 166 -23.54 8.04 7.88
CA VAL A 166 -23.57 6.89 6.99
C VAL A 166 -22.54 5.84 7.41
N THR A 167 -21.31 6.26 7.72
CA THR A 167 -20.25 5.35 8.17
C THR A 167 -20.62 4.63 9.47
N LYS A 168 -21.25 5.31 10.42
CA LYS A 168 -21.75 4.66 11.65
C LYS A 168 -22.75 3.56 11.32
N CYS A 169 -23.71 3.82 10.44
CA CYS A 169 -24.71 2.82 10.03
C CYS A 169 -24.04 1.63 9.32
N VAL A 170 -23.19 1.88 8.34
CA VAL A 170 -22.47 0.85 7.61
C VAL A 170 -21.62 -0.01 8.54
N ASN A 171 -20.86 0.62 9.43
CA ASN A 171 -20.02 -0.10 10.37
C ASN A 171 -20.85 -0.90 11.39
N PHE A 172 -21.96 -0.37 11.88
CA PHE A 172 -22.88 -1.13 12.75
C PHE A 172 -23.40 -2.41 12.09
N ILE A 173 -23.79 -2.31 10.81
CA ILE A 173 -24.28 -3.46 10.03
C ILE A 173 -23.15 -4.47 9.78
N ARG A 174 -21.96 -3.98 9.42
CA ARG A 174 -20.83 -4.81 8.99
C ARG A 174 -19.97 -5.37 10.13
N ALA A 175 -19.95 -4.72 11.30
CA ALA A 175 -19.07 -5.11 12.42
C ALA A 175 -19.46 -6.43 13.08
N ARG A 176 -20.70 -6.87 12.93
CA ARG A 176 -21.19 -8.11 13.52
C ARG A 176 -21.86 -8.98 12.46
N GLY A 177 -21.43 -10.25 12.37
CA GLY A 177 -21.98 -11.20 11.40
C GLY A 177 -23.50 -11.39 11.51
N LEU A 178 -24.06 -11.27 12.72
CA LEU A 178 -25.49 -11.33 12.93
C LEU A 178 -26.22 -10.15 12.25
N ASN A 179 -25.78 -8.92 12.55
CA ASN A 179 -26.36 -7.71 11.96
C ASN A 179 -26.29 -7.76 10.43
N HIS A 180 -25.15 -8.23 9.90
CA HIS A 180 -24.95 -8.35 8.46
C HIS A 180 -25.94 -9.34 7.82
N ARG A 181 -26.14 -10.52 8.42
CA ARG A 181 -27.13 -11.51 7.91
C ARG A 181 -28.56 -11.01 7.99
N GLN A 182 -28.94 -10.37 9.11
CA GLN A 182 -30.28 -9.78 9.26
C GLN A 182 -30.51 -8.68 8.23
N PHE A 183 -29.51 -7.86 7.97
CA PHE A 183 -29.59 -6.81 6.95
C PHE A 183 -29.69 -7.40 5.53
N SER A 184 -28.93 -8.44 5.21
CA SER A 184 -29.04 -9.12 3.90
C SER A 184 -30.43 -9.75 3.71
N SER A 185 -30.99 -10.37 4.75
CA SER A 185 -32.39 -10.91 4.69
C SER A 185 -33.41 -9.79 4.47
N LEU A 186 -33.25 -8.65 5.16
CA LEU A 186 -34.12 -7.49 4.95
C LEU A 186 -34.06 -6.98 3.51
N LEU A 187 -32.85 -6.93 2.91
CA LEU A 187 -32.70 -6.50 1.52
C LEU A 187 -33.35 -7.46 0.52
N GLU A 188 -33.31 -8.75 0.78
CA GLU A 188 -34.05 -9.77 0.03
C GLU A 188 -35.58 -9.56 0.14
N ASP A 189 -36.08 -9.36 1.36
CA ASP A 189 -37.49 -9.17 1.65
C ASP A 189 -38.10 -7.93 0.95
N VAL A 190 -37.29 -6.85 0.84
CA VAL A 190 -37.72 -5.61 0.16
C VAL A 190 -37.41 -5.61 -1.34
N GLY A 191 -36.88 -6.70 -1.88
CA GLY A 191 -36.56 -6.83 -3.31
C GLY A 191 -35.48 -5.89 -3.78
N SER A 192 -34.47 -5.58 -2.93
CA SER A 192 -33.36 -4.69 -3.26
C SER A 192 -32.47 -5.27 -4.37
N GLU A 193 -32.00 -4.41 -5.27
CA GLU A 193 -30.98 -4.79 -6.26
C GLU A 193 -29.61 -5.14 -5.62
N PHE A 194 -29.43 -4.82 -4.34
CA PHE A 194 -28.17 -4.99 -3.63
C PHE A 194 -28.30 -6.02 -2.51
N GLU A 195 -27.36 -6.92 -2.45
CA GLU A 195 -27.27 -7.96 -1.41
C GLU A 195 -26.67 -7.46 -0.09
N THR A 196 -25.88 -6.36 -0.13
CA THR A 196 -25.17 -5.84 1.05
C THR A 196 -24.63 -4.43 0.84
N LEU A 197 -24.23 -3.76 1.92
CA LEU A 197 -23.46 -2.51 1.89
C LEU A 197 -21.96 -2.79 1.80
N PRO A 198 -21.20 -2.09 0.94
CA PRO A 198 -19.74 -2.21 0.90
C PRO A 198 -19.10 -1.64 2.18
N TYR A 199 -17.99 -2.22 2.61
CA TYR A 199 -17.23 -1.70 3.73
C TYR A 199 -16.67 -0.31 3.40
N TYR A 200 -16.78 0.64 4.33
CA TYR A 200 -16.23 1.97 4.17
C TYR A 200 -15.06 2.19 5.12
N THR A 201 -13.98 2.71 4.57
CA THR A 201 -12.84 3.23 5.34
C THR A 201 -12.55 4.65 4.88
N GLU A 202 -12.19 5.55 5.79
CA GLU A 202 -11.89 6.95 5.48
C GLU A 202 -10.75 7.11 4.47
N MET A 203 -9.82 6.17 4.45
CA MET A 203 -8.67 6.13 3.53
C MET A 203 -9.04 5.77 2.09
N ARG A 204 -10.26 5.31 1.83
CA ARG A 204 -10.73 4.88 0.49
C ARG A 204 -11.90 5.70 -0.01
N TRP A 205 -11.66 6.99 -0.22
CA TRP A 205 -12.68 7.91 -0.74
C TRP A 205 -13.33 7.42 -2.04
N LEU A 206 -12.61 6.76 -2.93
CA LEU A 206 -13.17 6.16 -4.16
C LEU A 206 -14.30 5.17 -3.88
N SER A 207 -14.30 4.51 -2.72
CA SER A 207 -15.40 3.64 -2.28
C SER A 207 -16.58 4.42 -1.70
N CYS A 208 -16.37 5.68 -1.29
CA CYS A 208 -17.37 6.52 -0.67
C CYS A 208 -18.59 6.73 -1.58
N HIS A 209 -18.36 7.04 -2.86
CA HIS A 209 -19.45 7.17 -3.83
C HIS A 209 -20.30 5.90 -3.92
N LYS A 210 -19.67 4.73 -3.96
CA LYS A 210 -20.37 3.45 -4.02
C LYS A 210 -21.18 3.18 -2.75
N VAL A 211 -20.61 3.52 -1.58
CA VAL A 211 -21.29 3.39 -0.28
C VAL A 211 -22.48 4.33 -0.19
N LEU A 212 -22.29 5.61 -0.51
CA LEU A 212 -23.36 6.62 -0.46
C LEU A 212 -24.47 6.31 -1.45
N LYS A 213 -24.14 5.96 -2.70
CA LYS A 213 -25.13 5.58 -3.70
C LYS A 213 -25.95 4.39 -3.23
N ARG A 214 -25.31 3.35 -2.71
CA ARG A 214 -25.98 2.15 -2.23
C ARG A 214 -26.80 2.43 -0.97
N PHE A 215 -26.28 3.24 -0.05
CA PHE A 215 -27.02 3.66 1.14
C PHE A 215 -28.28 4.43 0.80
N LEU A 216 -28.20 5.39 -0.13
CA LEU A 216 -29.35 6.17 -0.61
C LEU A 216 -30.38 5.32 -1.36
N SER A 217 -29.96 4.26 -2.05
CA SER A 217 -30.88 3.38 -2.77
C SER A 217 -31.64 2.41 -1.86
N ILE A 218 -31.23 2.27 -0.62
CA ILE A 218 -31.80 1.35 0.39
C ILE A 218 -32.59 2.14 1.44
N ALA A 219 -32.30 3.44 1.63
CA ALA A 219 -32.99 4.31 2.59
C ALA A 219 -34.34 4.79 2.06
#